data_aa6d9b33e083b54b951db9769cc230b6
#
_entry.id   aa6d9b33e083b54b951db9769cc230b6
#
_cell.length_a   1.000
_cell.length_b   1.000
_cell.length_c   1.000
_cell.angle_alpha   90.00
_cell.angle_beta   90.00
_cell.angle_gamma   90.00
#
_symmetry.space_group_name_H-M   'P 1'
#
loop_
_entity.id
_entity.type
_entity.pdbx_description
1 polymer ?
#
loop_
_entity_poly.entity_id
_entity_poly.type
_entity_poly.pdbx_seq_one_letter_code
_entity_poly.pdbx_strand_id
1 'polypeptide(L)'
;MRKKIIITGGLGYIGTELCKLYSGVSWQHNIYVIDNRFISERVNQLRNWNIEFIHGDILDKNLVEKIFKDADVVHHLAGVTDVPRTKSESSTTQDDKIKIVGEKGTQNILDAITKKCKIIFPSTHVVYE
;
A
#
# COMPACT_ATOMS: atom_id res chain seq x y z
N MET A 1 -16.21 10.19 14.07
CA MET A 1 -15.91 10.81 12.78
C MET A 1 -15.26 9.80 11.82
N ARG A 2 -15.79 9.72 10.61
CA ARG A 2 -15.31 8.76 9.63
C ARG A 2 -14.02 9.25 8.98
N LYS A 3 -13.01 8.39 8.94
CA LYS A 3 -11.73 8.71 8.32
C LYS A 3 -11.53 7.92 7.06
N LYS A 4 -10.76 8.48 6.14
CA LYS A 4 -10.37 7.79 4.93
C LYS A 4 -8.98 7.20 5.14
N ILE A 5 -8.89 5.89 5.10
CA ILE A 5 -7.67 5.13 5.36
C ILE A 5 -7.29 4.38 4.10
N ILE A 6 -6.07 4.55 3.63
CA ILE A 6 -5.60 3.90 2.42
C ILE A 6 -4.40 3.02 2.74
N ILE A 7 -4.42 1.80 2.22
CA ILE A 7 -3.35 0.84 2.40
C ILE A 7 -2.80 0.51 1.01
N THR A 8 -1.56 0.91 0.75
CA THR A 8 -0.92 0.55 -0.51
C THR A 8 -0.26 -0.81 -0.37
N GLY A 9 -0.33 -1.62 -1.43
CA GLY A 9 0.23 -2.97 -1.36
C GLY A 9 -0.52 -3.88 -0.41
N GLY A 10 -1.83 -3.63 -0.23
CA GLY A 10 -2.62 -4.33 0.77
C GLY A 10 -2.89 -5.79 0.48
N LEU A 11 -2.52 -6.29 -0.71
CA LEU A 11 -2.68 -7.70 -1.01
C LEU A 11 -1.46 -8.54 -0.60
N GLY A 12 -0.40 -7.91 -0.08
CA GLY A 12 0.75 -8.61 0.45
C GLY A 12 0.48 -9.20 1.82
N TYR A 13 1.48 -9.84 2.42
CA TYR A 13 1.33 -10.46 3.73
C TYR A 13 1.00 -9.46 4.82
N ILE A 14 1.82 -8.41 4.91
CA ILE A 14 1.62 -7.40 5.95
C ILE A 14 0.30 -6.68 5.71
N GLY A 15 0.01 -6.35 4.45
CA GLY A 15 -1.23 -5.69 4.10
C GLY A 15 -2.46 -6.51 4.46
N THR A 16 -2.41 -7.81 4.21
CA THR A 16 -3.53 -8.69 4.53
C THR A 16 -3.78 -8.73 6.03
N GLU A 17 -2.72 -8.84 6.82
CA GLU A 17 -2.87 -8.84 8.28
C GLU A 17 -3.40 -7.50 8.80
N LEU A 18 -2.91 -6.42 8.22
CA LEU A 18 -3.38 -5.08 8.59
C LEU A 18 -4.88 -4.92 8.25
N CYS A 19 -5.29 -5.39 7.09
CA CYS A 19 -6.69 -5.34 6.69
C CYS A 19 -7.56 -6.16 7.63
N LYS A 20 -7.06 -7.29 8.08
CA LYS A 20 -7.77 -8.12 9.03
C LYS A 20 -8.01 -7.36 10.34
N LEU A 21 -7.00 -6.63 10.80
CA LEU A 21 -7.15 -5.81 12.00
C LEU A 21 -8.16 -4.68 11.78
N TYR A 22 -8.12 -4.04 10.62
CA TYR A 22 -9.06 -2.98 10.32
C TYR A 22 -10.48 -3.47 10.11
N SER A 23 -10.67 -4.75 9.84
CA SER A 23 -12.02 -5.27 9.61
C SER A 23 -12.93 -5.04 10.80
N GLY A 24 -12.36 -4.93 12.00
CA GLY A 24 -13.14 -4.66 13.20
C GLY A 24 -13.73 -3.25 13.25
N VAL A 25 -13.16 -2.31 12.48
CA VAL A 25 -13.63 -0.91 12.47
C VAL A 25 -13.98 -0.44 11.06
N SER A 26 -14.08 -1.36 10.11
CA SER A 26 -14.36 -1.01 8.72
C SER A 26 -15.74 -0.40 8.51
N TRP A 27 -16.66 -0.62 9.44
CA TRP A 27 -17.98 -0.01 9.39
C TRP A 27 -17.97 1.44 9.83
N GLN A 28 -16.92 1.87 10.53
CA GLN A 28 -16.81 3.20 11.10
C GLN A 28 -15.93 4.12 10.26
N HIS A 29 -15.14 3.55 9.35
CA HIS A 29 -14.22 4.30 8.52
C HIS A 29 -14.29 3.83 7.07
N ASN A 30 -13.81 4.66 6.16
CA ASN A 30 -13.69 4.29 4.77
C ASN A 30 -12.28 3.76 4.55
N ILE A 31 -12.16 2.47 4.29
CA ILE A 31 -10.87 1.81 4.16
C ILE A 31 -10.71 1.31 2.73
N TYR A 32 -9.59 1.66 2.12
CA TYR A 32 -9.29 1.34 0.73
C TYR A 32 -7.94 0.64 0.65
N VAL A 33 -7.85 -0.35 -0.21
CA VAL A 33 -6.58 -0.98 -0.56
C VAL A 33 -6.31 -0.67 -2.02
N ILE A 34 -5.11 -0.19 -2.32
CA ILE A 34 -4.65 -0.04 -3.69
C ILE A 34 -3.45 -0.96 -3.91
N ASP A 35 -3.52 -1.75 -4.98
CA ASP A 35 -2.46 -2.69 -5.32
C ASP A 35 -2.46 -2.87 -6.84
N ASN A 36 -1.29 -3.03 -7.42
CA ASN A 36 -1.18 -3.25 -8.85
C ASN A 36 -1.40 -4.72 -9.24
N ARG A 37 -1.50 -5.60 -8.24
CA ARG A 37 -1.81 -7.00 -8.45
C ARG A 37 -3.30 -7.22 -8.28
N PHE A 38 -3.80 -8.29 -8.88
CA PHE A 38 -5.17 -8.72 -8.66
C PHE A 38 -5.14 -10.19 -8.24
N ILE A 39 -5.48 -10.43 -6.99
CA ILE A 39 -5.55 -11.77 -6.44
C ILE A 39 -6.98 -11.97 -5.97
N SER A 40 -7.77 -12.70 -6.75
CA SER A 40 -9.21 -12.76 -6.54
C SER A 40 -9.63 -13.20 -5.15
N GLU A 41 -8.91 -14.15 -4.57
CA GLU A 41 -9.21 -14.63 -3.22
C GLU A 41 -9.07 -13.53 -2.18
N ARG A 42 -8.01 -12.75 -2.31
CA ARG A 42 -7.75 -11.67 -1.37
C ARG A 42 -8.71 -10.50 -1.58
N VAL A 43 -9.04 -10.21 -2.82
CA VAL A 43 -10.02 -9.16 -3.12
C VAL A 43 -11.38 -9.54 -2.55
N ASN A 44 -11.79 -10.80 -2.70
CA ASN A 44 -13.05 -11.26 -2.10
C ASN A 44 -13.02 -11.15 -0.59
N GLN A 45 -11.89 -11.46 0.02
CA GLN A 45 -11.74 -11.34 1.46
C GLN A 45 -11.87 -9.89 1.92
N LEU A 46 -11.31 -8.94 1.16
CA LEU A 46 -11.49 -7.52 1.47
C LEU A 46 -12.95 -7.12 1.43
N ARG A 47 -13.69 -7.61 0.47
CA ARG A 47 -15.12 -7.33 0.39
C ARG A 47 -15.86 -7.83 1.62
N ASN A 48 -15.51 -9.03 2.08
CA ASN A 48 -16.11 -9.59 3.28
C ASN A 48 -15.79 -8.76 4.52
N TRP A 49 -14.67 -8.06 4.49
CA TRP A 49 -14.25 -7.19 5.59
C TRP A 49 -14.74 -5.75 5.42
N ASN A 50 -15.55 -5.49 4.41
CA ASN A 50 -16.05 -4.14 4.09
C ASN A 50 -14.90 -3.17 3.80
N ILE A 51 -13.90 -3.64 3.07
CA ILE A 51 -12.77 -2.85 2.62
C ILE A 51 -12.80 -2.78 1.10
N GLU A 52 -12.72 -1.57 0.55
CA GLU A 52 -12.79 -1.40 -0.88
C GLU A 52 -11.43 -1.61 -1.54
N PHE A 53 -11.41 -2.34 -2.65
CA PHE A 53 -10.19 -2.59 -3.39
C PHE A 53 -10.13 -1.72 -4.64
N ILE A 54 -8.96 -1.11 -4.85
CA ILE A 54 -8.68 -0.33 -6.04
C ILE A 54 -7.51 -1.00 -6.76
N HIS A 55 -7.76 -1.48 -7.96
CA HIS A 55 -6.70 -2.07 -8.79
C HIS A 55 -6.00 -0.93 -9.51
N GLY A 56 -4.81 -0.61 -9.08
CA GLY A 56 -4.07 0.51 -9.64
C GLY A 56 -2.62 0.53 -9.20
N ASP A 57 -1.86 1.40 -9.86
CA ASP A 57 -0.42 1.51 -9.64
C ASP A 57 -0.11 2.86 -9.02
N ILE A 58 0.67 2.86 -7.95
CA ILE A 58 1.08 4.11 -7.29
C ILE A 58 1.99 4.96 -8.18
N LEU A 59 2.51 4.39 -9.25
CA LEU A 59 3.26 5.15 -10.26
C LEU A 59 2.35 6.00 -11.14
N ASP A 60 1.05 5.72 -11.14
CA ASP A 60 0.08 6.51 -11.88
C ASP A 60 -0.26 7.76 -11.07
N LYS A 61 0.42 8.85 -11.39
CA LYS A 61 0.30 10.08 -10.61
C LYS A 61 -1.13 10.62 -10.58
N ASN A 62 -1.84 10.56 -11.70
CA ASN A 62 -3.21 11.07 -11.74
C ASN A 62 -4.14 10.27 -10.84
N LEU A 63 -3.99 8.95 -10.84
CA LEU A 63 -4.77 8.08 -9.98
C LEU A 63 -4.47 8.37 -8.52
N VAL A 64 -3.19 8.49 -8.18
CA VAL A 64 -2.77 8.76 -6.81
C VAL A 64 -3.32 10.09 -6.33
N GLU A 65 -3.22 11.13 -7.12
CA GLU A 65 -3.75 12.44 -6.74
C GLU A 65 -5.25 12.37 -6.44
N LYS A 66 -5.98 11.66 -7.29
CA LYS A 66 -7.43 11.54 -7.13
C LYS A 66 -7.82 10.81 -5.85
N ILE A 67 -7.11 9.75 -5.53
CA ILE A 67 -7.46 8.87 -4.41
C ILE A 67 -6.94 9.42 -3.08
N PHE A 68 -5.74 9.98 -3.08
CA PHE A 68 -5.05 10.31 -1.83
C PHE A 68 -5.29 11.73 -1.33
N LYS A 69 -5.86 12.61 -2.15
CA LYS A 69 -5.98 14.02 -1.79
C LYS A 69 -6.76 14.28 -0.50
N ASP A 70 -7.69 13.40 -0.16
CA ASP A 70 -8.51 13.53 1.04
C ASP A 70 -8.27 12.41 2.05
N ALA A 71 -7.15 11.72 1.93
CA ALA A 71 -6.81 10.66 2.86
C ALA A 71 -6.44 11.22 4.23
N ASP A 72 -6.86 10.52 5.27
CA ASP A 72 -6.50 10.87 6.65
C ASP A 72 -5.33 10.05 7.15
N VAL A 73 -5.25 8.80 6.72
CA VAL A 73 -4.16 7.89 7.11
C VAL A 73 -3.76 7.07 5.89
N VAL A 74 -2.46 6.92 5.68
CA VAL A 74 -1.93 6.08 4.63
C VAL A 74 -0.93 5.11 5.24
N HIS A 75 -1.18 3.82 5.05
CA HIS A 75 -0.19 2.78 5.35
C HIS A 75 0.48 2.43 4.03
N HIS A 76 1.71 2.85 3.88
CA HIS A 76 2.42 2.69 2.61
C HIS A 76 3.26 1.42 2.63
N LEU A 77 2.70 0.34 2.12
CA LEU A 77 3.36 -0.96 2.07
C LEU A 77 3.84 -1.33 0.67
N ALA A 78 3.35 -0.64 -0.34
CA ALA A 78 3.78 -0.91 -1.72
C ALA A 78 5.25 -0.61 -1.88
N GLY A 79 5.95 -1.45 -2.61
CA GLY A 79 7.39 -1.30 -2.78
C GLY A 79 8.21 -2.00 -1.73
N VAL A 80 7.57 -2.48 -0.65
CA VAL A 80 8.24 -3.31 0.34
C VAL A 80 8.33 -4.72 -0.23
N THR A 81 9.53 -5.25 -0.32
CA THR A 81 9.69 -6.61 -0.82
C THR A 81 9.41 -7.59 0.29
N ASP A 82 8.37 -8.38 0.11
CA ASP A 82 8.00 -9.39 1.09
C ASP A 82 8.81 -10.65 0.94
N VAL A 83 9.33 -10.87 -0.24
CA VAL A 83 10.00 -12.12 -0.56
C VAL A 83 11.47 -11.85 -0.70
N PRO A 84 12.28 -12.39 0.20
CA PRO A 84 13.72 -12.29 0.03
C PRO A 84 14.11 -13.03 -1.23
N ARG A 85 14.75 -12.35 -2.12
CA ARG A 85 15.24 -12.96 -3.31
C ARG A 85 16.51 -13.69 -3.00
N THR A 86 16.70 -14.79 -3.67
CA THR A 86 18.00 -15.43 -3.60
C THR A 86 18.98 -14.49 -4.25
N LYS A 87 20.21 -14.53 -3.79
CA LYS A 87 21.24 -13.64 -4.32
C LYS A 87 21.46 -13.89 -5.81
N SER A 88 21.25 -15.11 -6.25
CA SER A 88 21.43 -15.45 -7.65
C SER A 88 20.38 -14.81 -8.55
N GLU A 89 19.24 -14.46 -8.01
CA GLU A 89 18.16 -13.83 -8.77
C GLU A 89 18.26 -12.32 -8.74
N SER A 90 19.03 -11.80 -7.84
CA SER A 90 19.19 -10.38 -7.68
C SER A 90 20.04 -9.84 -8.83
N SER A 91 19.47 -8.99 -9.63
CA SER A 91 20.21 -8.31 -10.67
C SER A 91 20.16 -6.81 -10.43
N THR A 92 21.15 -6.11 -10.93
CA THR A 92 21.20 -4.66 -10.82
C THR A 92 19.95 -4.04 -11.42
N THR A 93 19.50 -4.56 -12.55
CA THR A 93 18.30 -4.07 -13.23
C THR A 93 17.06 -4.21 -12.36
N GLN A 94 16.91 -5.35 -11.70
CA GLN A 94 15.76 -5.57 -10.83
C GLN A 94 15.82 -4.71 -9.59
N ASP A 95 17.00 -4.55 -9.02
CA ASP A 95 17.17 -3.70 -7.86
C ASP A 95 16.85 -2.25 -8.21
N ASP A 96 17.25 -1.80 -9.38
CA ASP A 96 16.94 -0.47 -9.85
C ASP A 96 15.45 -0.28 -10.04
N LYS A 97 14.75 -1.26 -10.58
CA LYS A 97 13.30 -1.20 -10.75
C LYS A 97 12.57 -1.11 -9.42
N ILE A 98 12.98 -1.92 -8.46
CA ILE A 98 12.39 -1.90 -7.11
C ILE A 98 12.61 -0.53 -6.48
N LYS A 99 13.80 0.01 -6.63
CA LYS A 99 14.13 1.32 -6.08
C LYS A 99 13.29 2.42 -6.73
N ILE A 100 13.15 2.37 -8.06
CA ILE A 100 12.37 3.37 -8.79
C ILE A 100 10.91 3.33 -8.36
N VAL A 101 10.32 2.15 -8.24
CA VAL A 101 8.94 2.03 -7.80
C VAL A 101 8.80 2.58 -6.39
N GLY A 102 9.73 2.22 -5.51
CA GLY A 102 9.70 2.71 -4.14
C GLY A 102 9.80 4.22 -4.06
N GLU A 103 10.75 4.80 -4.78
CA GLU A 103 10.97 6.25 -4.73
C GLU A 103 9.87 7.05 -5.42
N LYS A 104 9.51 6.67 -6.64
CA LYS A 104 8.50 7.41 -7.40
C LYS A 104 7.11 7.24 -6.83
N GLY A 105 6.77 6.02 -6.44
CA GLY A 105 5.48 5.77 -5.83
C GLY A 105 5.31 6.54 -4.54
N THR A 106 6.34 6.53 -3.70
CA THR A 106 6.32 7.29 -2.46
C THR A 106 6.19 8.79 -2.72
N GLN A 107 6.95 9.30 -3.70
CA GLN A 107 6.89 10.72 -4.03
C GLN A 107 5.50 11.12 -4.53
N ASN A 108 4.88 10.29 -5.37
CA ASN A 108 3.53 10.56 -5.84
C ASN A 108 2.54 10.67 -4.69
N ILE A 109 2.67 9.79 -3.71
CA ILE A 109 1.79 9.82 -2.54
C ILE A 109 2.05 11.07 -1.71
N LEU A 110 3.31 11.39 -1.46
CA LEU A 110 3.66 12.57 -0.67
C LEU A 110 3.18 13.86 -1.32
N ASP A 111 3.21 13.91 -2.66
CA ASP A 111 2.74 15.08 -3.38
C ASP A 111 1.21 15.20 -3.35
N ALA A 112 0.51 14.10 -3.17
CA ALA A 112 -0.96 14.06 -3.23
C ALA A 112 -1.63 14.31 -1.88
N ILE A 113 -1.00 13.92 -0.78
CA ILE A 113 -1.62 14.01 0.54
C ILE A 113 -1.54 15.44 1.10
N THR A 114 -2.44 15.74 2.02
CA THR A 114 -2.42 17.03 2.72
C THR A 114 -1.61 16.92 4.00
N LYS A 115 -1.38 18.08 4.64
CA LYS A 115 -0.65 18.11 5.91
C LYS A 115 -1.37 17.38 7.03
N LYS A 116 -2.66 17.17 6.90
CA LYS A 116 -3.44 16.45 7.91
C LYS A 116 -3.26 14.97 7.83
N CYS A 117 -2.78 14.46 6.71
CA CYS A 117 -2.65 13.03 6.49
C CYS A 117 -1.46 12.47 7.26
N LYS A 118 -1.71 11.38 7.98
CA LYS A 118 -0.65 10.64 8.65
C LYS A 118 -0.21 9.52 7.73
N ILE A 119 1.09 9.45 7.46
CA ILE A 119 1.63 8.38 6.63
C ILE A 119 2.48 7.46 7.51
N ILE A 120 2.27 6.17 7.35
CA ILE A 120 2.94 5.16 8.16
C ILE A 120 3.69 4.22 7.24
N PHE A 121 5.00 4.09 7.48
CA PHE A 121 5.86 3.17 6.75
C PHE A 121 6.28 2.04 7.68
N PRO A 122 6.24 0.80 7.21
CA PRO A 122 6.81 -0.28 8.00
C PRO A 122 8.33 -0.20 7.98
N SER A 123 8.93 -0.55 9.08
CA SER A 123 10.38 -0.65 9.19
C SER A 123 10.76 -2.12 9.16
N THR A 124 11.91 -2.44 8.60
CA THR A 124 12.35 -3.82 8.51
C THR A 124 13.69 -4.00 9.21
N HIS A 125 13.84 -5.15 9.85
CA HIS A 125 15.07 -5.49 10.55
C HIS A 125 16.18 -5.87 9.60
N VAL A 126 15.85 -6.20 8.39
CA VAL A 126 16.84 -6.63 7.41
C VAL A 126 17.91 -5.57 7.18
N VAL A 127 17.54 -4.33 7.38
CA VAL A 127 18.44 -3.20 7.16
C VAL A 127 19.66 -3.25 8.06
N TYR A 128 19.54 -3.92 9.21
CA TYR A 128 20.60 -3.94 10.21
C TYR A 128 21.50 -5.15 10.11
N GLU A 129 21.25 -6.01 9.17
CA GLU A 129 22.06 -7.19 8.97
C GLU A 129 23.36 -6.91 8.15
#